data_926c94ac091d58a2df6d9e7b02b720b4
#
_entry.id   926c94ac091d58a2df6d9e7b02b720b4
#
_cell.length_a   1.000
_cell.length_b   1.000
_cell.length_c   1.000
_cell.angle_alpha   90.00
_cell.angle_beta   90.00
_cell.angle_gamma   90.00
#
_symmetry.space_group_name_H-M   'P 1'
#
loop_
_entity.id
_entity.type
_entity.pdbx_description
1 polymer ?
#
loop_
_entity_poly.entity_id
_entity_poly.type
_entity_poly.pdbx_seq_one_letter_code
_entity_poly.pdbx_strand_id
1 'polypeptide(L)'
;VGSEMCIRDRDDAGVITDVEVTKNGDDAGISDPAVEGVPAAIVAANSLAVDAVAGATLTSNGILEAVEAALTAAGVDPSAYKAAPETDEAEAEKTAVEQTTDVLVIGAGIAGLSSAMSAKENGADVVIIDKMSAPGGTTNLAGGILVCVDSELFADNRLESDSMEAIKAYWEERMAYSGVDSGYPDQERLDSVLADTGKTVDWMVSNGIEFDATPYSASSRYPMALANGGGAGLINMLVDAC
;
A
#
# COMPACT_ATOMS: atom_id res chain seq x y z
N VAL A 1 -17.30 2.56 0.27
CA VAL A 1 -17.18 2.52 -1.19
C VAL A 1 -18.09 3.61 -1.72
N GLY A 2 -17.52 4.72 -2.17
CA GLY A 2 -18.24 5.93 -2.55
C GLY A 2 -17.83 6.43 -3.93
N SER A 3 -17.76 5.53 -4.92
CA SER A 3 -17.54 5.94 -6.30
C SER A 3 -18.89 6.26 -6.92
N GLU A 4 -19.11 7.52 -7.29
CA GLU A 4 -20.23 7.92 -8.16
C GLU A 4 -19.71 8.03 -9.58
N MET A 5 -20.31 7.27 -10.48
CA MET A 5 -19.92 7.18 -11.87
C MET A 5 -21.09 7.57 -12.76
N CYS A 6 -20.79 8.32 -13.82
CA CYS A 6 -21.72 8.54 -14.92
C CYS A 6 -21.17 7.84 -16.17
N ILE A 7 -21.96 6.94 -16.76
CA ILE A 7 -21.75 6.61 -18.17
C ILE A 7 -22.21 7.84 -18.93
N ARG A 8 -21.30 8.48 -19.61
CA ARG A 8 -21.61 9.71 -20.27
C ARG A 8 -22.22 9.50 -21.64
N ASP A 9 -21.72 8.54 -22.38
CA ASP A 9 -22.14 8.40 -23.77
C ASP A 9 -22.16 6.94 -24.25
N ARG A 10 -23.24 6.61 -24.94
CA ARG A 10 -23.42 5.41 -25.74
C ARG A 10 -23.98 5.80 -27.09
N ASP A 11 -23.46 5.24 -28.15
CA ASP A 11 -23.97 5.50 -29.51
C ASP A 11 -25.28 4.75 -29.78
N ASP A 12 -25.91 5.09 -30.93
CA ASP A 12 -27.18 4.49 -31.38
C ASP A 12 -27.05 2.98 -31.67
N ALA A 13 -25.83 2.46 -31.85
CA ALA A 13 -25.53 1.04 -32.03
C ALA A 13 -25.39 0.29 -30.70
N GLY A 14 -25.38 1.00 -29.58
CA GLY A 14 -25.25 0.43 -28.26
C GLY A 14 -23.82 0.31 -27.75
N VAL A 15 -22.84 0.90 -28.45
CA VAL A 15 -21.44 0.87 -28.04
C VAL A 15 -21.20 1.88 -26.91
N ILE A 16 -20.55 1.47 -25.83
CA ILE A 16 -20.08 2.37 -24.76
C ILE A 16 -18.91 3.18 -25.30
N THR A 17 -19.08 4.48 -25.42
CA THR A 17 -18.09 5.38 -26.02
C THR A 17 -17.29 6.16 -25.00
N ASP A 18 -17.85 6.35 -23.80
CA ASP A 18 -17.17 7.05 -22.71
C ASP A 18 -17.64 6.56 -21.34
N VAL A 19 -16.70 6.44 -20.41
CA VAL A 19 -16.92 6.09 -19.00
C VAL A 19 -16.07 7.03 -18.15
N GLU A 20 -16.71 7.85 -17.32
CA GLU A 20 -16.02 8.81 -16.45
C GLU A 20 -16.30 8.51 -14.98
N VAL A 21 -15.24 8.45 -14.17
CA VAL A 21 -15.34 8.38 -12.69
C VAL A 21 -15.43 9.81 -12.16
N THR A 22 -16.65 10.23 -11.81
CA THR A 22 -16.90 11.62 -11.37
C THR A 22 -16.52 11.86 -9.92
N LYS A 23 -16.46 10.81 -9.10
CA LYS A 23 -16.09 10.88 -7.70
C LYS A 23 -15.38 9.61 -7.28
N ASN A 24 -14.21 9.78 -6.70
CA ASN A 24 -13.43 8.73 -6.07
C ASN A 24 -13.23 9.08 -4.59
N GLY A 25 -13.71 8.22 -3.69
CA GLY A 25 -13.53 8.37 -2.23
C GLY A 25 -12.52 7.40 -1.64
N ASP A 26 -11.86 6.62 -2.49
CA ASP A 26 -10.85 5.65 -2.09
C ASP A 26 -9.47 6.30 -1.96
N ASP A 27 -8.52 5.59 -1.36
CA ASP A 27 -7.18 6.11 -1.10
C ASP A 27 -6.42 6.42 -2.40
N ALA A 28 -5.96 7.66 -2.52
CA ALA A 28 -5.13 8.11 -3.63
C ALA A 28 -3.83 7.29 -3.71
N GLY A 29 -3.38 7.00 -4.93
CA GLY A 29 -2.20 6.17 -5.18
C GLY A 29 -2.50 4.66 -5.18
N ILE A 30 -3.58 4.21 -4.53
CA ILE A 30 -4.04 2.82 -4.60
C ILE A 30 -5.16 2.68 -5.63
N SER A 31 -6.11 3.59 -5.62
CA SER A 31 -7.27 3.60 -6.52
C SER A 31 -6.97 4.16 -7.91
N ASP A 32 -5.99 5.05 -8.04
CA ASP A 32 -5.71 5.78 -9.27
C ASP A 32 -5.52 4.86 -10.51
N PRO A 33 -4.77 3.75 -10.44
CA PRO A 33 -4.65 2.84 -11.58
C PRO A 33 -5.98 2.23 -12.03
N ALA A 34 -6.93 2.00 -11.09
CA ALA A 34 -8.26 1.50 -11.44
C ALA A 34 -9.15 2.59 -12.02
N VAL A 35 -9.06 3.80 -11.48
CA VAL A 35 -9.83 4.98 -11.97
C VAL A 35 -9.48 5.31 -13.42
N GLU A 36 -8.23 5.13 -13.81
CA GLU A 36 -7.77 5.35 -15.18
C GLU A 36 -7.97 4.10 -16.07
N GLY A 37 -7.61 2.93 -15.57
CA GLY A 37 -7.52 1.70 -16.36
C GLY A 37 -8.87 1.04 -16.63
N VAL A 38 -9.74 0.92 -15.63
CA VAL A 38 -11.02 0.19 -15.78
C VAL A 38 -11.98 0.88 -16.76
N PRO A 39 -12.19 2.23 -16.71
CA PRO A 39 -13.00 2.91 -17.70
C PRO A 39 -12.49 2.72 -19.14
N ALA A 40 -11.18 2.84 -19.33
CA ALA A 40 -10.57 2.66 -20.64
C ALA A 40 -10.75 1.22 -21.17
N ALA A 41 -10.60 0.21 -20.30
CA ALA A 41 -10.81 -1.20 -20.62
C ALA A 41 -12.28 -1.49 -20.99
N ILE A 42 -13.26 -0.94 -20.25
CA ILE A 42 -14.69 -1.08 -20.56
C ILE A 42 -15.02 -0.51 -21.95
N VAL A 43 -14.54 0.68 -22.26
CA VAL A 43 -14.75 1.33 -23.57
C VAL A 43 -14.09 0.52 -24.68
N ALA A 44 -12.85 0.09 -24.50
CA ALA A 44 -12.10 -0.68 -25.51
C ALA A 44 -12.74 -2.05 -25.81
N ALA A 45 -13.21 -2.73 -24.78
CA ALA A 45 -13.85 -4.04 -24.90
C ALA A 45 -15.34 -3.97 -25.22
N ASN A 46 -15.97 -2.81 -25.07
CA ASN A 46 -17.43 -2.66 -25.04
C ASN A 46 -18.09 -3.70 -24.11
N SER A 47 -17.47 -3.96 -22.96
CA SER A 47 -17.85 -5.05 -22.06
C SER A 47 -17.57 -4.66 -20.61
N LEU A 48 -18.37 -5.23 -19.69
CA LEU A 48 -18.12 -5.19 -18.23
C LEU A 48 -17.29 -6.41 -17.77
N ALA A 49 -17.02 -7.37 -18.65
CA ALA A 49 -16.17 -8.51 -18.35
C ALA A 49 -14.68 -8.15 -18.58
N VAL A 50 -14.23 -7.11 -17.90
CA VAL A 50 -12.83 -6.67 -17.89
C VAL A 50 -12.18 -7.02 -16.56
N ASP A 51 -10.87 -7.27 -16.58
CA ASP A 51 -10.13 -7.64 -15.39
C ASP A 51 -10.03 -6.46 -14.39
N ALA A 52 -10.10 -6.80 -13.12
CA ALA A 52 -9.81 -5.83 -12.06
C ALA A 52 -8.32 -5.50 -12.04
N VAL A 53 -8.00 -4.24 -11.82
CA VAL A 53 -6.61 -3.79 -11.67
C VAL A 53 -6.02 -4.38 -10.39
N ALA A 54 -4.88 -5.05 -10.53
CA ALA A 54 -4.17 -5.63 -9.39
C ALA A 54 -3.86 -4.57 -8.33
N GLY A 55 -4.25 -4.85 -7.08
CA GLY A 55 -4.10 -3.93 -5.95
C GLY A 55 -5.23 -2.92 -5.75
N ALA A 56 -6.07 -2.71 -6.76
CA ALA A 56 -7.24 -1.82 -6.68
C ALA A 56 -8.55 -2.57 -6.95
N THR A 57 -8.66 -3.81 -6.54
CA THR A 57 -9.81 -4.69 -6.85
C THR A 57 -11.13 -4.12 -6.33
N LEU A 58 -11.16 -3.53 -5.14
CA LEU A 58 -12.38 -2.93 -4.58
C LEU A 58 -12.84 -1.75 -5.42
N THR A 59 -11.93 -0.87 -5.80
CA THR A 59 -12.22 0.27 -6.69
C THR A 59 -12.65 -0.22 -8.07
N SER A 60 -11.95 -1.21 -8.64
CA SER A 60 -12.31 -1.80 -9.93
C SER A 60 -13.72 -2.35 -9.94
N ASN A 61 -14.07 -3.14 -8.92
CA ASN A 61 -15.43 -3.69 -8.78
C ASN A 61 -16.47 -2.59 -8.57
N GLY A 62 -16.16 -1.58 -7.76
CA GLY A 62 -17.05 -0.41 -7.57
C GLY A 62 -17.32 0.34 -8.88
N ILE A 63 -16.32 0.45 -9.74
CA ILE A 63 -16.47 1.03 -11.08
C ILE A 63 -17.39 0.17 -11.95
N LEU A 64 -17.16 -1.14 -12.00
CA LEU A 64 -17.98 -2.07 -12.77
C LEU A 64 -19.45 -2.08 -12.31
N GLU A 65 -19.68 -2.14 -10.99
CA GLU A 65 -21.02 -2.08 -10.40
C GLU A 65 -21.74 -0.75 -10.72
N ALA A 66 -21.03 0.37 -10.68
CA ALA A 66 -21.59 1.67 -11.00
C ALA A 66 -21.97 1.80 -12.48
N VAL A 67 -21.14 1.25 -13.40
CA VAL A 67 -21.47 1.17 -14.83
C VAL A 67 -22.69 0.28 -15.08
N GLU A 68 -22.77 -0.86 -14.41
CA GLU A 68 -23.94 -1.75 -14.47
C GLU A 68 -25.23 -1.05 -14.01
N ALA A 69 -25.15 -0.33 -12.89
CA ALA A 69 -26.26 0.45 -12.38
C ALA A 69 -26.70 1.55 -13.33
N ALA A 70 -25.76 2.24 -13.97
CA ALA A 70 -26.04 3.30 -14.93
C ALA A 70 -26.70 2.75 -16.22
N LEU A 71 -26.23 1.61 -16.75
CA LEU A 71 -26.89 0.91 -17.86
C LEU A 71 -28.34 0.54 -17.53
N THR A 72 -28.54 -0.01 -16.33
CA THR A 72 -29.88 -0.36 -15.83
C THR A 72 -30.78 0.88 -15.72
N ALA A 73 -30.27 1.99 -15.21
CA ALA A 73 -31.01 3.24 -15.10
C ALA A 73 -31.38 3.84 -16.47
N ALA A 74 -30.54 3.59 -17.48
CA ALA A 74 -30.78 3.96 -18.87
C ALA A 74 -31.76 3.01 -19.58
N GLY A 75 -32.31 1.98 -18.90
CA GLY A 75 -33.22 1.01 -19.48
C GLY A 75 -32.55 -0.03 -20.37
N VAL A 76 -31.26 -0.22 -20.19
CA VAL A 76 -30.43 -1.18 -20.92
C VAL A 76 -30.20 -2.42 -20.06
N ASP A 77 -30.31 -3.61 -20.64
CA ASP A 77 -29.97 -4.84 -19.95
C ASP A 77 -28.45 -5.00 -19.85
N PRO A 78 -27.85 -4.91 -18.63
CA PRO A 78 -26.39 -5.03 -18.48
C PRO A 78 -25.85 -6.40 -18.87
N SER A 79 -26.69 -7.44 -18.93
CA SER A 79 -26.25 -8.80 -19.29
C SER A 79 -25.67 -8.85 -20.71
N ALA A 80 -26.10 -7.94 -21.58
CA ALA A 80 -25.57 -7.82 -22.93
C ALA A 80 -24.07 -7.40 -22.97
N TYR A 81 -23.58 -6.81 -21.86
CA TYR A 81 -22.19 -6.36 -21.72
C TYR A 81 -21.37 -7.26 -20.77
N LYS A 82 -21.95 -8.33 -20.26
CA LYS A 82 -21.25 -9.29 -19.37
C LYS A 82 -20.62 -10.47 -20.11
N ALA A 83 -20.86 -10.60 -21.41
CA ALA A 83 -20.13 -11.53 -22.22
C ALA A 83 -18.65 -11.12 -22.24
N ALA A 84 -17.77 -12.05 -21.89
CA ALA A 84 -16.35 -11.81 -22.12
C ALA A 84 -16.20 -11.41 -23.60
N PRO A 85 -15.49 -10.32 -23.89
CA PRO A 85 -15.21 -10.00 -25.27
C PRO A 85 -14.60 -11.26 -25.90
N GLU A 86 -15.04 -11.61 -27.11
CA GLU A 86 -14.26 -12.51 -27.96
C GLU A 86 -12.99 -11.73 -28.35
N THR A 87 -12.21 -11.36 -27.36
CA THR A 87 -10.84 -11.02 -27.61
C THR A 87 -10.17 -12.34 -27.94
N ASP A 88 -9.74 -12.52 -29.20
CA ASP A 88 -8.42 -13.13 -29.34
C ASP A 88 -7.61 -12.53 -28.17
N GLU A 89 -7.34 -13.33 -27.13
CA GLU A 89 -6.30 -13.03 -26.19
C GLU A 89 -5.05 -12.82 -27.06
N ALA A 90 -4.90 -11.61 -27.58
CA ALA A 90 -3.58 -11.13 -27.91
C ALA A 90 -2.89 -11.22 -26.55
N GLU A 91 -2.29 -12.38 -26.26
CA GLU A 91 -1.30 -12.50 -25.20
C GLU A 91 -0.48 -11.22 -25.31
N ALA A 92 -0.71 -10.28 -24.38
CA ALA A 92 0.11 -9.08 -24.33
C ALA A 92 1.52 -9.64 -24.39
N GLU A 93 2.23 -9.37 -25.48
CA GLU A 93 3.51 -10.00 -25.77
C GLU A 93 4.34 -9.82 -24.52
N LYS A 94 4.48 -10.91 -23.75
CA LYS A 94 5.27 -10.91 -22.53
C LYS A 94 6.69 -10.62 -22.95
N THR A 95 7.07 -9.36 -22.89
CA THR A 95 8.43 -8.97 -23.17
C THR A 95 9.30 -9.54 -22.07
N ALA A 96 10.10 -10.55 -22.39
CA ALA A 96 11.09 -11.05 -21.47
C ALA A 96 12.15 -9.96 -21.26
N VAL A 97 12.33 -9.55 -20.01
CA VAL A 97 13.40 -8.62 -19.61
C VAL A 97 14.48 -9.46 -18.95
N GLU A 98 15.67 -9.45 -19.50
CA GLU A 98 16.85 -10.03 -18.87
C GLU A 98 17.69 -8.92 -18.26
N GLN A 99 17.95 -9.01 -16.97
CA GLN A 99 18.79 -8.07 -16.24
C GLN A 99 19.69 -8.82 -15.27
N THR A 100 20.93 -8.37 -15.15
CA THR A 100 21.88 -8.89 -14.18
C THR A 100 21.97 -7.92 -13.01
N THR A 101 21.95 -8.42 -11.80
CA THR A 101 22.03 -7.64 -10.57
C THR A 101 22.72 -8.47 -9.48
N ASP A 102 23.29 -7.81 -8.47
CA ASP A 102 23.89 -8.49 -7.32
C ASP A 102 22.80 -9.00 -6.36
N VAL A 103 21.72 -8.23 -6.21
CA VAL A 103 20.61 -8.55 -5.30
C VAL A 103 19.28 -8.35 -6.00
N LEU A 104 18.48 -9.42 -6.08
CA LEU A 104 17.09 -9.36 -6.52
C LEU A 104 16.17 -9.37 -5.30
N VAL A 105 15.38 -8.32 -5.14
CA VAL A 105 14.35 -8.22 -4.10
C VAL A 105 12.99 -8.49 -4.71
N ILE A 106 12.24 -9.44 -4.13
CA ILE A 106 10.90 -9.81 -4.57
C ILE A 106 9.89 -9.26 -3.57
N GLY A 107 9.15 -8.26 -3.97
CA GLY A 107 8.18 -7.53 -3.16
C GLY A 107 8.66 -6.14 -2.76
N ALA A 108 7.92 -5.10 -3.15
CA ALA A 108 8.20 -3.68 -2.90
C ALA A 108 7.38 -3.12 -1.71
N GLY A 109 7.08 -3.93 -0.70
CA GLY A 109 6.60 -3.48 0.60
C GLY A 109 7.73 -2.93 1.46
N ILE A 110 7.44 -2.47 2.69
CA ILE A 110 8.44 -1.88 3.59
C ILE A 110 9.66 -2.79 3.78
N ALA A 111 9.48 -4.09 3.93
CA ALA A 111 10.58 -5.03 4.13
C ALA A 111 11.50 -5.12 2.90
N GLY A 112 10.91 -5.21 1.70
CA GLY A 112 11.68 -5.28 0.45
C GLY A 112 12.43 -3.99 0.18
N LEU A 113 11.76 -2.84 0.31
CA LEU A 113 12.37 -1.52 0.11
C LEU A 113 13.52 -1.28 1.12
N SER A 114 13.32 -1.59 2.40
CA SER A 114 14.37 -1.47 3.41
C SER A 114 15.56 -2.41 3.13
N SER A 115 15.29 -3.63 2.66
CA SER A 115 16.34 -4.56 2.27
C SER A 115 17.13 -4.07 1.05
N ALA A 116 16.44 -3.52 0.05
CA ALA A 116 17.05 -2.95 -1.13
C ALA A 116 17.93 -1.73 -0.79
N MET A 117 17.41 -0.83 0.05
CA MET A 117 18.15 0.34 0.53
C MET A 117 19.42 -0.09 1.27
N SER A 118 19.32 -1.06 2.18
CA SER A 118 20.48 -1.58 2.88
C SER A 118 21.51 -2.26 1.95
N ALA A 119 21.05 -3.01 0.96
CA ALA A 119 21.95 -3.62 -0.02
C ALA A 119 22.67 -2.55 -0.86
N LYS A 120 21.96 -1.52 -1.30
CA LYS A 120 22.51 -0.39 -2.06
C LYS A 120 23.57 0.38 -1.25
N GLU A 121 23.32 0.66 0.04
CA GLU A 121 24.30 1.27 0.95
C GLU A 121 25.59 0.47 1.05
N ASN A 122 25.49 -0.85 0.94
CA ASN A 122 26.67 -1.74 0.92
C ASN A 122 27.28 -1.94 -0.47
N GLY A 123 26.87 -1.15 -1.46
CA GLY A 123 27.45 -1.08 -2.78
C GLY A 123 26.95 -2.14 -3.76
N ALA A 124 25.88 -2.86 -3.44
CA ALA A 124 25.28 -3.83 -4.36
C ALA A 124 24.45 -3.13 -5.44
N ASP A 125 24.46 -3.70 -6.66
CA ASP A 125 23.46 -3.40 -7.68
C ASP A 125 22.17 -4.15 -7.35
N VAL A 126 21.03 -3.44 -7.28
CA VAL A 126 19.77 -3.98 -6.75
C VAL A 126 18.65 -3.80 -7.75
N VAL A 127 17.89 -4.87 -7.97
CA VAL A 127 16.63 -4.84 -8.70
C VAL A 127 15.49 -5.24 -7.75
N ILE A 128 14.42 -4.48 -7.76
CA ILE A 128 13.19 -4.79 -7.01
C ILE A 128 12.10 -5.13 -8.01
N ILE A 129 11.41 -6.25 -7.79
CA ILE A 129 10.22 -6.63 -8.54
C ILE A 129 9.02 -6.81 -7.61
N ASP A 130 7.86 -6.40 -8.07
CA ASP A 130 6.60 -6.62 -7.35
C ASP A 130 5.52 -7.13 -8.31
N LYS A 131 4.56 -7.89 -7.77
CA LYS A 131 3.40 -8.36 -8.55
C LYS A 131 2.38 -7.26 -8.79
N MET A 132 2.42 -6.21 -7.97
CA MET A 132 1.50 -5.07 -8.02
C MET A 132 2.04 -4.00 -8.97
N SER A 133 1.13 -3.19 -9.49
CA SER A 133 1.47 -2.05 -10.36
C SER A 133 2.11 -0.87 -9.60
N ALA A 134 2.00 -0.87 -8.26
CA ALA A 134 2.57 0.16 -7.40
C ALA A 134 3.27 -0.48 -6.19
N PRO A 135 4.37 0.11 -5.69
CA PRO A 135 5.04 -0.35 -4.49
C PRO A 135 4.19 -0.11 -3.23
N GLY A 136 4.56 -0.79 -2.13
CA GLY A 136 4.04 -0.51 -0.78
C GLY A 136 3.22 -1.62 -0.15
N GLY A 137 2.41 -2.35 -0.91
CA GLY A 137 1.56 -3.42 -0.38
C GLY A 137 0.69 -2.93 0.79
N THR A 138 0.59 -3.72 1.86
CA THR A 138 -0.19 -3.36 3.06
C THR A 138 0.36 -2.17 3.84
N THR A 139 1.62 -1.77 3.62
CA THR A 139 2.21 -0.61 4.28
C THR A 139 1.54 0.69 3.85
N ASN A 140 1.07 0.80 2.60
CA ASN A 140 0.30 1.95 2.12
C ASN A 140 -0.99 2.18 2.92
N LEU A 141 -1.55 1.13 3.50
CA LEU A 141 -2.78 1.18 4.31
C LEU A 141 -2.51 1.41 5.79
N ALA A 142 -1.24 1.39 6.21
CA ALA A 142 -0.83 1.58 7.60
C ALA A 142 -0.77 3.06 7.96
N GLY A 143 -0.90 3.36 9.26
CA GLY A 143 -0.76 4.72 9.77
C GLY A 143 0.65 5.30 9.70
N GLY A 144 1.67 4.52 9.32
CA GLY A 144 3.07 4.96 9.29
C GLY A 144 3.69 5.15 10.67
N ILE A 145 3.18 4.45 11.68
CA ILE A 145 3.63 4.54 13.07
C ILE A 145 4.59 3.39 13.36
N LEU A 146 5.78 3.73 13.84
CA LEU A 146 6.82 2.76 14.23
C LEU A 146 7.13 2.92 15.73
N VAL A 147 7.26 1.80 16.43
CA VAL A 147 7.83 1.81 17.78
C VAL A 147 9.29 2.24 17.68
N CYS A 148 9.70 3.14 18.58
CA CYS A 148 10.99 3.82 18.46
C CYS A 148 11.56 4.05 19.86
N VAL A 149 12.31 3.10 20.39
CA VAL A 149 12.91 3.17 21.73
C VAL A 149 14.36 3.63 21.59
N ASP A 150 14.75 4.63 22.39
CA ASP A 150 16.11 5.17 22.47
C ASP A 150 16.66 5.66 21.11
N SER A 151 15.82 6.33 20.32
CA SER A 151 16.21 6.95 19.04
C SER A 151 16.74 8.37 19.25
N GLU A 152 17.72 8.76 18.47
CA GLU A 152 18.25 10.13 18.42
C GLU A 152 17.24 11.12 17.80
N LEU A 153 16.26 10.63 17.03
CA LEU A 153 15.15 11.44 16.51
C LEU A 153 14.45 12.24 17.63
N PHE A 154 14.38 11.68 18.84
CA PHE A 154 13.71 12.28 19.97
C PHE A 154 14.65 12.82 21.04
N ALA A 155 15.93 13.05 20.75
CA ALA A 155 16.92 13.50 21.72
C ALA A 155 16.47 14.76 22.50
N ASP A 156 15.82 15.72 21.81
CA ASP A 156 15.33 16.96 22.41
C ASP A 156 13.94 16.84 23.06
N ASN A 157 13.18 15.78 22.76
CA ASN A 157 11.80 15.57 23.19
C ASN A 157 11.57 14.18 23.79
N ARG A 158 12.59 13.62 24.44
CA ARG A 158 12.57 12.26 24.97
C ARG A 158 11.51 12.09 26.06
N LEU A 159 10.69 11.05 25.94
CA LEU A 159 9.70 10.71 26.98
C LEU A 159 10.41 10.07 28.19
N GLU A 160 9.86 10.27 29.39
CA GLU A 160 10.34 9.56 30.60
C GLU A 160 10.21 8.03 30.47
N SER A 161 9.24 7.57 29.66
CA SER A 161 8.98 6.15 29.36
C SER A 161 9.82 5.61 28.21
N ASP A 162 10.75 6.39 27.66
CA ASP A 162 11.62 5.95 26.57
C ASP A 162 12.71 5.00 27.07
N SER A 163 12.31 3.77 27.32
CA SER A 163 13.21 2.69 27.74
C SER A 163 12.66 1.32 27.39
N MET A 164 13.57 0.35 27.23
CA MET A 164 13.23 -1.06 27.02
C MET A 164 12.38 -1.62 28.17
N GLU A 165 12.63 -1.20 29.39
CA GLU A 165 11.88 -1.64 30.57
C GLU A 165 10.42 -1.17 30.48
N ALA A 166 10.19 0.09 30.14
CA ALA A 166 8.85 0.66 30.05
C ALA A 166 8.02 -0.02 28.95
N ILE A 167 8.61 -0.26 27.79
CA ILE A 167 7.88 -0.89 26.69
C ILE A 167 7.58 -2.37 26.95
N LYS A 168 8.50 -3.11 27.58
CA LYS A 168 8.26 -4.49 28.00
C LYS A 168 7.11 -4.57 29.01
N ALA A 169 7.13 -3.73 30.03
CA ALA A 169 6.06 -3.67 31.03
C ALA A 169 4.70 -3.36 30.37
N TYR A 170 4.68 -2.46 29.37
CA TYR A 170 3.47 -2.18 28.61
C TYR A 170 2.99 -3.42 27.83
N TRP A 171 3.88 -4.15 27.15
CA TRP A 171 3.52 -5.37 26.44
C TRP A 171 2.96 -6.44 27.37
N GLU A 172 3.58 -6.65 28.52
CA GLU A 172 3.10 -7.60 29.53
C GLU A 172 1.70 -7.22 30.03
N GLU A 173 1.45 -5.95 30.33
CA GLU A 173 0.13 -5.44 30.71
C GLU A 173 -0.92 -5.71 29.62
N ARG A 174 -0.59 -5.46 28.35
CA ARG A 174 -1.50 -5.66 27.22
C ARG A 174 -1.79 -7.13 26.97
N MET A 175 -0.81 -7.99 27.09
CA MET A 175 -0.99 -9.43 26.93
C MET A 175 -1.87 -10.00 28.05
N ALA A 176 -1.67 -9.57 29.28
CA ALA A 176 -2.53 -9.96 30.40
C ALA A 176 -3.99 -9.50 30.19
N TYR A 177 -4.18 -8.29 29.66
CA TYR A 177 -5.52 -7.76 29.36
C TYR A 177 -6.21 -8.53 28.22
N SER A 178 -5.46 -8.94 27.18
CA SER A 178 -6.02 -9.65 26.02
C SER A 178 -6.44 -11.08 26.31
N GLY A 179 -6.05 -11.65 27.45
CA GLY A 179 -6.31 -13.05 27.80
C GLY A 179 -5.61 -14.06 26.88
N VAL A 180 -4.65 -13.60 26.07
CA VAL A 180 -3.83 -14.49 25.24
C VAL A 180 -2.88 -15.26 26.16
N ASP A 181 -3.08 -16.58 26.24
CA ASP A 181 -2.26 -17.45 27.05
C ASP A 181 -1.02 -17.90 26.28
N SER A 182 0.08 -17.86 27.01
CA SER A 182 1.30 -18.65 26.93
C SER A 182 2.07 -18.74 25.59
N GLY A 183 3.28 -18.26 25.62
CA GLY A 183 4.30 -18.46 24.60
C GLY A 183 4.25 -17.48 23.43
N TYR A 184 3.35 -16.51 23.46
CA TYR A 184 3.34 -15.43 22.51
C TYR A 184 3.20 -14.08 23.23
N PRO A 185 3.99 -13.05 22.86
CA PRO A 185 5.09 -13.17 21.90
C PRO A 185 6.26 -13.98 22.45
N ASP A 186 7.05 -14.57 21.55
CA ASP A 186 8.36 -15.12 21.89
C ASP A 186 9.23 -14.00 22.47
N GLN A 187 9.61 -14.12 23.75
CA GLN A 187 10.31 -13.05 24.47
C GLN A 187 11.67 -12.73 23.87
N GLU A 188 12.42 -13.74 23.43
CA GLU A 188 13.73 -13.54 22.80
C GLU A 188 13.59 -12.73 21.50
N ARG A 189 12.59 -13.07 20.69
CA ARG A 189 12.29 -12.33 19.47
C ARG A 189 11.81 -10.91 19.76
N LEU A 190 10.94 -10.73 20.75
CA LEU A 190 10.45 -9.41 21.15
C LEU A 190 11.61 -8.53 21.62
N ASP A 191 12.48 -9.06 22.46
CA ASP A 191 13.65 -8.36 22.96
C ASP A 191 14.59 -7.95 21.83
N SER A 192 14.85 -8.85 20.90
CA SER A 192 15.67 -8.56 19.72
C SER A 192 15.08 -7.44 18.85
N VAL A 193 13.78 -7.50 18.54
CA VAL A 193 13.12 -6.48 17.73
C VAL A 193 13.15 -5.11 18.44
N LEU A 194 12.77 -5.07 19.72
CA LEU A 194 12.70 -3.81 20.46
C LEU A 194 14.07 -3.15 20.64
N ALA A 195 15.14 -3.95 20.80
CA ALA A 195 16.50 -3.44 20.95
C ALA A 195 17.02 -2.65 19.73
N ASP A 196 16.43 -2.89 18.57
CA ASP A 196 16.87 -2.26 17.32
C ASP A 196 15.86 -1.23 16.75
N THR A 197 14.72 -1.01 17.42
CA THR A 197 13.68 -0.09 16.90
C THR A 197 14.18 1.34 16.75
N GLY A 198 14.86 1.88 17.76
CA GLY A 198 15.42 3.24 17.70
C GLY A 198 16.48 3.38 16.62
N LYS A 199 17.44 2.46 16.59
CA LYS A 199 18.49 2.41 15.56
C LYS A 199 17.93 2.30 14.15
N THR A 200 16.83 1.55 13.97
CA THR A 200 16.16 1.41 12.69
C THR A 200 15.57 2.73 12.23
N VAL A 201 14.92 3.47 13.13
CA VAL A 201 14.39 4.81 12.82
C VAL A 201 15.53 5.78 12.53
N ASP A 202 16.61 5.78 13.32
CA ASP A 202 17.77 6.64 13.10
C ASP A 202 18.44 6.34 11.75
N TRP A 203 18.54 5.05 11.38
CA TRP A 203 19.03 4.64 10.07
C TRP A 203 18.10 5.13 8.93
N MET A 204 16.78 5.02 9.08
CA MET A 204 15.83 5.56 8.12
C MET A 204 16.00 7.09 7.97
N VAL A 205 16.12 7.82 9.07
CA VAL A 205 16.35 9.27 9.06
C VAL A 205 17.65 9.61 8.34
N SER A 206 18.74 8.87 8.58
CA SER A 206 20.02 9.07 7.89
C SER A 206 19.93 8.84 6.39
N ASN A 207 18.93 8.09 5.93
CA ASN A 207 18.64 7.83 4.51
C ASN A 207 17.54 8.75 3.93
N GLY A 208 17.18 9.83 4.63
CA GLY A 208 16.26 10.84 4.12
C GLY A 208 14.78 10.54 4.37
N ILE A 209 14.45 9.52 5.17
CA ILE A 209 13.06 9.27 5.57
C ILE A 209 12.69 10.28 6.67
N GLU A 210 11.61 11.00 6.48
CA GLU A 210 11.16 12.04 7.38
C GLU A 210 10.09 11.53 8.36
N PHE A 211 10.31 11.85 9.64
CA PHE A 211 9.38 11.58 10.74
C PHE A 211 9.12 12.85 11.52
N ASP A 212 7.99 12.91 12.24
CA ASP A 212 7.76 13.96 13.19
C ASP A 212 8.85 13.99 14.27
N ALA A 213 9.39 15.15 14.57
CA ALA A 213 10.43 15.35 15.60
C ALA A 213 9.90 15.24 17.05
N THR A 214 8.60 15.02 17.21
CA THR A 214 7.96 14.78 18.51
C THR A 214 7.38 13.38 18.55
N PRO A 215 7.55 12.63 19.64
CA PRO A 215 6.98 11.30 19.74
C PRO A 215 5.47 11.33 19.53
N TYR A 216 4.98 10.49 18.63
CA TYR A 216 3.54 10.28 18.47
C TYR A 216 3.00 9.56 19.70
N SER A 217 2.25 10.25 20.51
CA SER A 217 1.74 9.70 21.77
C SER A 217 0.22 9.66 21.78
N ALA A 218 -0.38 8.66 21.19
CA ALA A 218 -1.78 8.35 21.48
C ALA A 218 -1.97 7.90 22.94
N SER A 219 -0.93 7.44 23.62
CA SER A 219 -0.97 6.91 24.99
C SER A 219 0.17 7.35 25.90
N SER A 220 1.17 8.07 25.42
CA SER A 220 2.35 8.55 26.19
C SER A 220 3.14 7.46 26.94
N ARG A 221 2.94 6.18 26.59
CA ARG A 221 3.53 5.06 27.34
C ARG A 221 4.87 4.59 26.81
N TYR A 222 5.15 4.88 25.55
CA TYR A 222 6.43 4.60 24.88
C TYR A 222 6.53 5.44 23.61
N PRO A 223 7.76 5.77 23.17
CA PRO A 223 7.93 6.60 21.99
C PRO A 223 7.54 5.85 20.70
N MET A 224 6.85 6.58 19.83
CA MET A 224 6.50 6.12 18.50
C MET A 224 6.86 7.20 17.49
N ALA A 225 7.54 6.81 16.41
CA ALA A 225 7.82 7.67 15.28
C ALA A 225 6.65 7.63 14.28
N LEU A 226 6.17 8.79 13.87
CA LEU A 226 5.14 8.93 12.84
C LEU A 226 5.78 9.43 11.56
N ALA A 227 5.73 8.61 10.51
CA ALA A 227 6.24 8.99 9.20
C ALA A 227 5.38 10.07 8.55
N ASN A 228 5.99 11.05 7.91
CA ASN A 228 5.30 12.10 7.18
C ASN A 228 4.47 11.49 6.05
N GLY A 229 3.17 11.80 6.01
CA GLY A 229 2.22 11.21 5.06
C GLY A 229 1.78 9.77 5.38
N GLY A 230 2.03 9.29 6.60
CA GLY A 230 1.60 7.95 7.02
C GLY A 230 2.34 6.83 6.31
N GLY A 231 1.71 5.67 6.17
CA GLY A 231 2.32 4.51 5.50
C GLY A 231 2.61 4.73 4.02
N ALA A 232 1.73 5.43 3.31
CA ALA A 232 1.95 5.78 1.91
C ALA A 232 3.11 6.76 1.75
N GLY A 233 3.21 7.78 2.64
CA GLY A 233 4.34 8.70 2.67
C GLY A 233 5.65 7.97 2.95
N LEU A 234 5.66 7.05 3.91
CA LEU A 234 6.81 6.21 4.22
C LEU A 234 7.29 5.40 3.00
N ILE A 235 6.35 4.79 2.28
CA ILE A 235 6.69 4.02 1.07
C ILE A 235 7.28 4.92 -0.02
N ASN A 236 6.70 6.10 -0.27
CA ASN A 236 7.22 7.03 -1.26
C ASN A 236 8.66 7.45 -0.94
N MET A 237 8.92 7.82 0.32
CA MET A 237 10.28 8.16 0.75
C MET A 237 11.27 6.99 0.62
N LEU A 238 10.85 5.76 0.95
CA LEU A 238 11.69 4.57 0.77
C LEU A 238 11.98 4.28 -0.71
N VAL A 239 11.02 4.49 -1.60
CA VAL A 239 11.22 4.35 -3.05
C VAL A 239 12.22 5.39 -3.56
N ASP A 240 12.11 6.63 -3.11
CA ASP A 240 13.02 7.71 -3.49
C ASP A 240 14.46 7.47 -2.97
N ALA A 241 14.61 6.77 -1.85
CA ALA A 241 15.91 6.40 -1.28
C ALA A 241 16.57 5.19 -1.98
N CYS A 242 15.77 4.30 -2.62
CA CYS A 242 16.26 3.16 -3.39
C CYS A 242 16.78 3.56 -4.76
#